data_9eb2f5805ab0a6b9a950e698d1f78ada
#
_entry.id   9eb2f5805ab0a6b9a950e698d1f78ada
#
_cell.length_a   1.000
_cell.length_b   1.000
_cell.length_c   1.000
_cell.angle_alpha   90.00
_cell.angle_beta   90.00
_cell.angle_gamma   90.00
#
_symmetry.space_group_name_H-M   'P 1'
#
loop_
_entity.id
_entity.type
_entity.pdbx_description
1 polymer ?
#
loop_
_entity_poly.entity_id
_entity_poly.type
_entity_poly.pdbx_seq_one_letter_code
_entity_poly.pdbx_strand_id
1 'polypeptide(L)'
;MLYRTFGKERMIMISDTVSGAGLPDGEFFAGNRRRIIKDGVIRNEAGNLAGSWCHLLEDVRRTVKMGIPREDVYYMASTTPAEYMGLNKGRIEVGYDADFIVVTENDELVKTVISGEIFTI
;
A
#
# COMPACT_ATOMS: atom_id res chain seq x y z
N MET A 1 3.20 8.90 -15.89
CA MET A 1 4.40 9.66 -16.29
C MET A 1 5.62 9.29 -15.45
N LEU A 2 5.62 9.44 -14.13
CA LEU A 2 6.78 9.17 -13.25
C LEU A 2 7.37 7.75 -13.43
N TYR A 3 6.51 6.72 -13.41
CA TYR A 3 6.95 5.33 -13.61
C TYR A 3 7.72 5.13 -14.93
N ARG A 4 7.26 5.73 -16.05
CA ARG A 4 7.95 5.64 -17.34
C ARG A 4 9.30 6.35 -17.37
N THR A 5 9.47 7.34 -16.48
CA THR A 5 10.70 8.15 -16.42
C THR A 5 11.75 7.53 -15.48
N PHE A 6 11.32 6.99 -14.35
CA PHE A 6 12.23 6.55 -13.29
C PHE A 6 12.38 5.04 -13.16
N GLY A 7 11.42 4.26 -13.70
CA GLY A 7 11.38 2.81 -13.53
C GLY A 7 10.99 2.38 -12.11
N LYS A 8 10.75 1.09 -11.94
CA LYS A 8 10.33 0.50 -10.66
C LYS A 8 11.40 0.57 -9.57
N GLU A 9 12.67 0.53 -9.97
CA GLU A 9 13.82 0.49 -9.05
C GLU A 9 14.03 1.81 -8.31
N ARG A 10 13.43 2.88 -8.80
CA ARG A 10 13.56 4.25 -8.26
C ARG A 10 12.24 4.81 -7.73
N MET A 11 11.22 3.97 -7.64
CA MET A 11 9.92 4.36 -7.12
C MET A 11 9.53 3.48 -5.94
N ILE A 12 9.09 4.11 -4.86
CA ILE A 12 8.52 3.44 -3.70
C ILE A 12 7.03 3.78 -3.66
N MET A 13 6.19 2.76 -3.59
CA MET A 13 4.76 2.93 -3.38
C MET A 13 4.48 2.97 -1.87
N ILE A 14 3.75 3.99 -1.44
CA ILE A 14 3.26 4.14 -0.07
C ILE A 14 1.76 4.38 -0.08
N SER A 15 1.08 3.96 0.97
CA SER A 15 -0.37 4.16 1.10
C SER A 15 -0.77 5.56 1.58
N ASP A 16 0.11 6.26 2.29
CA ASP A 16 -0.22 7.50 3.01
C ASP A 16 -1.49 7.36 3.88
N THR A 17 -1.69 6.15 4.43
CA THR A 17 -2.86 5.78 5.21
C THR A 17 -2.90 6.56 6.53
N VAL A 18 -4.05 7.13 6.86
CA VAL A 18 -4.27 7.87 8.11
C VAL A 18 -5.24 7.13 9.03
N SER A 19 -5.34 7.58 10.29
CA SER A 19 -6.17 6.92 11.34
C SER A 19 -7.66 6.79 11.02
N GLY A 20 -8.16 7.48 10.01
CA GLY A 20 -9.53 7.36 9.51
C GLY A 20 -9.73 6.31 8.42
N ALA A 21 -8.68 5.58 8.04
CA ALA A 21 -8.80 4.55 7.00
C ALA A 21 -9.77 3.44 7.42
N GLY A 22 -10.64 3.04 6.50
CA GLY A 22 -11.65 2.01 6.74
C GLY A 22 -12.87 2.47 7.55
N LEU A 23 -12.88 3.67 8.11
CA LEU A 23 -14.09 4.21 8.75
C LEU A 23 -15.15 4.56 7.69
N PRO A 24 -16.45 4.50 8.05
CA PRO A 24 -17.53 4.94 7.16
C PRO A 24 -17.47 6.45 6.91
N ASP A 25 -18.21 6.90 5.91
CA ASP A 25 -18.39 8.32 5.64
C ASP A 25 -18.84 9.08 6.90
N GLY A 26 -18.22 10.22 7.15
CA GLY A 26 -18.45 11.00 8.36
C GLY A 26 -17.25 11.85 8.73
N GLU A 27 -17.23 12.25 9.98
CA GLU A 27 -16.17 13.09 10.54
C GLU A 27 -15.37 12.33 11.59
N PHE A 28 -14.07 12.58 11.63
CA PHE A 28 -13.20 12.09 12.69
C PHE A 28 -12.11 13.10 13.03
N PHE A 29 -11.41 12.88 14.14
CA PHE A 29 -10.31 13.71 14.57
C PHE A 29 -8.99 12.93 14.51
N ALA A 30 -8.01 13.49 13.80
CA ALA A 30 -6.62 13.04 13.82
C ALA A 30 -5.83 14.02 14.72
N GLY A 31 -5.67 13.67 15.99
CA GLY A 31 -5.23 14.62 17.02
C GLY A 31 -6.25 15.75 17.14
N ASN A 32 -5.80 17.00 17.05
CA ASN A 32 -6.66 18.19 17.12
C ASN A 32 -7.21 18.64 15.75
N ARG A 33 -7.02 17.82 14.70
CA ARG A 33 -7.39 18.22 13.33
C ARG A 33 -8.61 17.43 12.88
N ARG A 34 -9.70 18.14 12.59
CA ARG A 34 -10.91 17.56 12.01
C ARG A 34 -10.66 17.08 10.59
N ARG A 35 -11.21 15.93 10.25
CA ARG A 35 -11.17 15.30 8.94
C ARG A 35 -12.58 14.87 8.56
N ILE A 36 -12.83 14.86 7.27
CA ILE A 36 -14.11 14.47 6.69
C ILE A 36 -13.82 13.34 5.71
N ILE A 37 -14.52 12.22 5.88
CA ILE A 37 -14.50 11.07 4.96
C ILE A 37 -15.76 11.18 4.11
N LYS A 38 -15.58 11.16 2.82
CA LYS A 38 -16.68 11.09 1.87
C LYS A 38 -16.25 10.28 0.64
N ASP A 39 -17.04 9.25 0.31
CA ASP A 39 -16.82 8.38 -0.84
C ASP A 39 -15.38 7.80 -0.87
N GLY A 40 -14.83 7.39 0.30
CA GLY A 40 -13.48 6.85 0.42
C GLY A 40 -12.36 7.89 0.22
N VAL A 41 -12.68 9.18 0.34
CA VAL A 41 -11.71 10.29 0.25
C VAL A 41 -11.66 11.05 1.56
N ILE A 42 -10.46 11.24 2.10
CA ILE A 42 -10.26 12.01 3.34
C ILE A 42 -9.80 13.40 3.01
N ARG A 43 -10.52 14.39 3.56
CA ARG A 43 -10.23 15.82 3.39
C ARG A 43 -10.10 16.53 4.74
N ASN A 44 -9.33 17.62 4.74
CA ASN A 44 -9.31 18.55 5.87
C ASN A 44 -10.48 19.55 5.79
N GLU A 45 -10.61 20.43 6.80
CA GLU A 45 -11.64 21.46 6.87
C GLU A 45 -11.63 22.45 5.70
N ALA A 46 -10.45 22.66 5.09
CA ALA A 46 -10.30 23.49 3.89
C ALA A 46 -10.64 22.76 2.57
N GLY A 47 -11.06 21.47 2.64
CA GLY A 47 -11.40 20.67 1.48
C GLY A 47 -10.20 20.01 0.77
N ASN A 48 -8.97 20.21 1.24
CA ASN A 48 -7.78 19.60 0.66
C ASN A 48 -7.67 18.12 1.06
N LEU A 49 -7.03 17.30 0.20
CA LEU A 49 -6.69 15.91 0.54
C LEU A 49 -5.86 15.88 1.83
N ALA A 50 -6.15 14.90 2.69
CA ALA A 50 -5.55 14.82 4.02
C ALA A 50 -5.14 13.39 4.38
N GLY A 51 -4.62 12.66 3.42
CA GLY A 51 -4.16 11.29 3.49
C GLY A 51 -5.08 10.29 2.81
N SER A 52 -4.70 9.03 2.82
CA SER A 52 -5.43 7.95 2.17
C SER A 52 -6.42 7.26 3.12
N TRP A 53 -7.57 6.90 2.57
CA TRP A 53 -8.54 6.02 3.19
C TRP A 53 -8.21 4.54 2.96
N CYS A 54 -7.40 4.24 1.93
CA CYS A 54 -7.05 2.89 1.50
C CYS A 54 -5.79 2.35 2.18
N HIS A 55 -5.66 1.03 2.18
CA HIS A 55 -4.42 0.33 2.49
C HIS A 55 -3.60 0.05 1.22
N LEU A 56 -2.30 -0.20 1.38
CA LEU A 56 -1.35 -0.35 0.27
C LEU A 56 -1.78 -1.37 -0.80
N LEU A 57 -2.38 -2.50 -0.42
CA LEU A 57 -2.84 -3.51 -1.38
C LEU A 57 -3.95 -2.98 -2.30
N GLU A 58 -4.81 -2.08 -1.81
CA GLU A 58 -5.81 -1.44 -2.66
C GLU A 58 -5.16 -0.46 -3.66
N ASP A 59 -4.11 0.25 -3.25
CA ASP A 59 -3.35 1.12 -4.15
C ASP A 59 -2.57 0.30 -5.20
N VAL A 60 -2.08 -0.89 -4.84
CA VAL A 60 -1.54 -1.86 -5.80
C VAL A 60 -2.58 -2.21 -6.86
N ARG A 61 -3.80 -2.62 -6.45
CA ARG A 61 -4.90 -2.95 -7.36
C ARG A 61 -5.24 -1.80 -8.31
N ARG A 62 -5.34 -0.59 -7.79
CA ARG A 62 -5.63 0.61 -8.58
C ARG A 62 -4.52 0.91 -9.59
N THR A 63 -3.27 0.75 -9.18
CA THR A 63 -2.11 1.02 -10.04
C THR A 63 -1.98 -0.01 -11.16
N VAL A 64 -2.26 -1.28 -10.89
CA VAL A 64 -2.36 -2.31 -11.93
C VAL A 64 -3.47 -1.99 -12.92
N LYS A 65 -4.66 -1.58 -12.44
CA LYS A 65 -5.77 -1.15 -13.31
C LYS A 65 -5.44 0.09 -14.17
N MET A 66 -4.48 0.92 -13.77
CA MET A 66 -3.96 2.03 -14.58
C MET A 66 -3.02 1.59 -15.70
N GLY A 67 -2.73 0.28 -15.81
CA GLY A 67 -1.93 -0.31 -16.88
C GLY A 67 -0.42 -0.36 -16.60
N ILE A 68 0.00 -0.25 -15.34
CA ILE A 68 1.37 -0.57 -14.95
C ILE A 68 1.47 -2.10 -14.75
N PRO A 69 2.53 -2.76 -15.26
CA PRO A 69 2.71 -4.19 -15.09
C PRO A 69 2.62 -4.60 -13.61
N ARG A 70 1.87 -5.66 -13.34
CA ARG A 70 1.58 -6.13 -11.98
C ARG A 70 2.85 -6.39 -11.17
N GLU A 71 3.78 -7.09 -11.75
CA GLU A 71 5.09 -7.40 -11.14
C GLU A 71 5.87 -6.15 -10.76
N ASP A 72 5.80 -5.09 -11.57
CA ASP A 72 6.47 -3.83 -11.29
C ASP A 72 5.79 -3.06 -10.15
N VAL A 73 4.45 -3.15 -10.06
CA VAL A 73 3.70 -2.54 -8.94
C VAL A 73 4.06 -3.20 -7.62
N TYR A 74 4.09 -4.55 -7.57
CA TYR A 74 4.53 -5.27 -6.38
C TYR A 74 6.00 -5.01 -6.05
N TYR A 75 6.86 -4.88 -7.05
CA TYR A 75 8.26 -4.52 -6.86
C TYR A 75 8.40 -3.16 -6.15
N MET A 76 7.66 -2.14 -6.60
CA MET A 76 7.64 -0.80 -5.99
C MET A 76 7.03 -0.79 -4.59
N ALA A 77 6.12 -1.71 -4.30
CA ALA A 77 5.46 -1.80 -2.99
C ALA A 77 6.22 -2.64 -1.96
N SER A 78 7.19 -3.45 -2.39
CA SER A 78 7.88 -4.42 -1.54
C SER A 78 9.40 -4.38 -1.71
N THR A 79 9.91 -4.76 -2.89
CA THR A 79 11.35 -4.91 -3.11
C THR A 79 12.09 -3.58 -3.03
N THR A 80 11.64 -2.56 -3.74
CA THR A 80 12.29 -1.24 -3.73
C THR A 80 12.38 -0.61 -2.34
N PRO A 81 11.30 -0.56 -1.53
CA PRO A 81 11.40 -0.03 -0.17
C PRO A 81 12.29 -0.88 0.73
N ALA A 82 12.28 -2.21 0.61
CA ALA A 82 13.16 -3.08 1.39
C ALA A 82 14.64 -2.84 1.07
N GLU A 83 14.99 -2.76 -0.21
CA GLU A 83 16.36 -2.44 -0.67
C GLU A 83 16.80 -1.05 -0.21
N TYR A 84 15.91 -0.04 -0.34
CA TYR A 84 16.19 1.32 0.11
C TYR A 84 16.49 1.42 1.60
N MET A 85 15.77 0.62 2.42
CA MET A 85 15.95 0.56 3.88
C MET A 85 17.05 -0.42 4.31
N GLY A 86 17.67 -1.16 3.39
CA GLY A 86 18.68 -2.18 3.71
C GLY A 86 18.12 -3.36 4.50
N LEU A 87 16.84 -3.71 4.27
CA LEU A 87 16.16 -4.81 4.94
C LEU A 87 16.34 -6.11 4.16
N ASN A 88 16.47 -7.22 4.89
CA ASN A 88 16.54 -8.56 4.31
C ASN A 88 15.13 -9.11 3.98
N LYS A 89 14.34 -8.32 3.24
CA LYS A 89 12.93 -8.55 2.91
C LYS A 89 12.65 -8.17 1.46
N GLY A 90 11.41 -8.34 1.03
CA GLY A 90 10.94 -7.91 -0.29
C GLY A 90 11.29 -8.84 -1.45
N ARG A 91 11.84 -10.04 -1.15
CA ARG A 91 12.15 -11.11 -2.09
C ARG A 91 11.81 -12.46 -1.48
N ILE A 92 11.44 -13.42 -2.34
CA ILE A 92 11.26 -14.82 -1.94
C ILE A 92 12.51 -15.56 -2.43
N GLU A 93 13.58 -15.48 -1.65
CA GLU A 93 14.88 -16.07 -1.94
C GLU A 93 15.48 -16.66 -0.67
N VAL A 94 16.38 -17.65 -0.83
CA VAL A 94 17.12 -18.25 0.30
C VAL A 94 17.96 -17.18 0.99
N GLY A 95 17.81 -17.07 2.31
CA GLY A 95 18.51 -16.07 3.13
C GLY A 95 17.70 -14.81 3.40
N TYR A 96 16.53 -14.64 2.79
CA TYR A 96 15.59 -13.56 3.09
C TYR A 96 14.57 -13.99 4.16
N ASP A 97 14.01 -13.01 4.86
CA ASP A 97 12.95 -13.25 5.84
C ASP A 97 11.70 -13.82 5.12
N ALA A 98 11.07 -14.81 5.72
CA ALA A 98 9.85 -15.42 5.19
C ALA A 98 8.62 -14.55 5.47
N ASP A 99 8.63 -13.33 4.92
CA ASP A 99 7.55 -12.34 5.01
C ASP A 99 6.93 -12.12 3.63
N PHE A 100 5.73 -12.62 3.40
CA PHE A 100 5.05 -12.46 2.12
C PHE A 100 3.53 -12.56 2.26
N ILE A 101 2.83 -12.10 1.24
CA ILE A 101 1.37 -12.27 1.12
C ILE A 101 1.05 -13.24 -0.02
N VAL A 102 -0.04 -13.97 0.12
CA VAL A 102 -0.64 -14.76 -0.97
C VAL A 102 -1.90 -14.03 -1.40
N VAL A 103 -2.00 -13.77 -2.68
CA VAL A 103 -3.14 -13.08 -3.28
C VAL A 103 -3.74 -13.89 -4.42
N THR A 104 -5.01 -13.66 -4.74
CA THR A 104 -5.66 -14.19 -5.94
C THR A 104 -5.15 -13.50 -7.20
N GLU A 105 -5.60 -13.97 -8.38
CA GLU A 105 -5.34 -13.29 -9.65
C GLU A 105 -5.90 -11.85 -9.71
N ASN A 106 -6.90 -11.55 -8.89
CA ASN A 106 -7.50 -10.22 -8.75
C ASN A 106 -6.89 -9.39 -7.61
N ASP A 107 -5.73 -9.80 -7.09
CA ASP A 107 -5.02 -9.15 -5.98
C ASP A 107 -5.80 -9.14 -4.64
N GLU A 108 -6.73 -10.08 -4.44
CA GLU A 108 -7.42 -10.25 -3.16
C GLU A 108 -6.51 -11.00 -2.18
N LEU A 109 -6.37 -10.50 -0.97
CA LEU A 109 -5.55 -11.12 0.06
C LEU A 109 -6.16 -12.45 0.51
N VAL A 110 -5.35 -13.51 0.46
CA VAL A 110 -5.72 -14.87 0.91
C VAL A 110 -5.04 -15.22 2.22
N LYS A 111 -3.73 -14.94 2.31
CA LYS A 111 -2.91 -15.24 3.50
C LYS A 111 -1.81 -14.19 3.64
N THR A 112 -1.39 -14.00 4.88
CA THR A 112 -0.17 -13.28 5.23
C THR A 112 0.77 -14.23 5.92
N VAL A 113 2.05 -14.19 5.58
CA VAL A 113 3.12 -14.94 6.25
C VAL A 113 4.09 -13.92 6.84
N ILE A 114 4.37 -14.05 8.13
CA ILE A 114 5.28 -13.18 8.87
C ILE A 114 6.23 -14.08 9.65
N SER A 115 7.52 -13.95 9.40
CA SER A 115 8.56 -14.79 10.01
C SER A 115 8.30 -16.29 9.84
N GLY A 116 7.69 -16.68 8.72
CA GLY A 116 7.30 -18.06 8.43
C GLY A 116 5.97 -18.50 9.05
N GLU A 117 5.34 -17.72 9.91
CA GLU A 117 4.01 -18.03 10.50
C GLU A 117 2.88 -17.57 9.56
N ILE A 118 1.87 -18.43 9.39
CA ILE A 118 0.75 -18.21 8.48
C ILE A 118 -0.43 -17.60 9.22
N PHE A 119 -0.91 -16.46 8.74
CA PHE A 119 -2.14 -15.81 9.18
C PHE A 119 -3.17 -15.87 8.07
N THR A 120 -4.34 -16.44 8.35
CA THR A 120 -5.48 -16.50 7.43
C THR A 120 -6.50 -15.45 7.85
N ILE A 121 -7.13 -14.81 6.87
CA ILE A 121 -8.21 -13.83 7.09
C ILE A 121 -9.53 -14.55 7.23
#